data_1fe9db9c36a8c5cd230c109dbeb2b69b
#
_entry.id   1fe9db9c36a8c5cd230c109dbeb2b69b
#
_cell.length_a   1.000
_cell.length_b   1.000
_cell.length_c   1.000
_cell.angle_alpha   90.00
_cell.angle_beta   90.00
_cell.angle_gamma   90.00
#
_symmetry.space_group_name_H-M   'P 1'
#
loop_
_entity.id
_entity.type
_entity.pdbx_description
1 polymer ?
#
loop_
_entity_poly.entity_id
_entity_poly.type
_entity_poly.pdbx_seq_one_letter_code
_entity_poly.pdbx_strand_id
1 'polypeptide(L)'
;GYYPVNKKTVENNENWGNNAETIVSNGPYKLLSWQHNGELNFVKNENYWDADEVVTKTMNWPISESQSTRLTLVEGGEADMMVEPPVADQQRLEEAGLLHIGPMLGNYYYLFNVKAEPFTNPDVRKAFSMVINRKEIVKNIVKGGKEEAYAFVPYGMLESNGTDDFREAGSYLVYEDVEQAKELIKEAGYDENHPLPPITILYNTSEMHKAIAEAIQATWHKAFGADVRLQNQETKVFLANREAGKYQVARASWVADYGDPQNFLEVFSAEDNDSQYHSE
;
A
#
# COMPACT_ATOMS: atom_id res chain seq x y z
N GLY A 1 6.55 14.04 -2.88
CA GLY A 1 7.72 14.92 -2.80
C GLY A 1 8.05 15.57 -4.14
N TYR A 2 8.72 16.73 -4.11
CA TYR A 2 9.17 17.42 -5.31
C TYR A 2 10.64 17.10 -5.56
N TYR A 3 10.92 16.41 -6.67
CA TYR A 3 12.28 16.10 -7.08
C TYR A 3 12.72 17.02 -8.21
N PRO A 4 13.97 17.54 -8.20
CA PRO A 4 14.48 18.32 -9.30
C PRO A 4 14.62 17.45 -10.56
N VAL A 5 14.10 17.94 -11.67
CA VAL A 5 14.17 17.27 -12.97
C VAL A 5 14.94 18.11 -13.98
N ASN A 6 15.49 17.47 -15.01
CA ASN A 6 16.19 18.21 -16.06
C ASN A 6 15.19 18.98 -16.92
N LYS A 7 15.18 20.31 -16.80
CA LYS A 7 14.26 21.22 -17.50
C LYS A 7 14.18 20.93 -19.01
N LYS A 8 15.34 20.85 -19.66
CA LYS A 8 15.41 20.65 -21.12
C LYS A 8 14.79 19.32 -21.56
N THR A 9 14.94 18.27 -20.75
CA THR A 9 14.35 16.96 -21.05
C THR A 9 12.83 17.00 -20.90
N VAL A 10 12.34 17.55 -19.79
CA VAL A 10 10.90 17.62 -19.47
C VAL A 10 10.13 18.50 -20.46
N GLU A 11 10.65 19.69 -20.80
CA GLU A 11 9.98 20.62 -21.72
C GLU A 11 9.90 20.10 -23.16
N ASN A 12 10.78 19.21 -23.56
CA ASN A 12 10.82 18.68 -24.92
C ASN A 12 10.14 17.31 -25.09
N ASN A 13 9.76 16.63 -24.00
CA ASN A 13 9.18 15.30 -24.09
C ASN A 13 8.29 15.02 -22.85
N GLU A 14 6.98 15.03 -23.05
CA GLU A 14 6.00 14.72 -21.98
C GLU A 14 6.17 13.28 -21.42
N ASN A 15 6.71 12.37 -22.24
CA ASN A 15 6.95 10.97 -21.86
C ASN A 15 8.42 10.67 -21.47
N TRP A 16 9.17 11.70 -21.05
CA TRP A 16 10.60 11.61 -20.77
C TRP A 16 10.96 10.51 -19.75
N GLY A 17 10.05 10.19 -18.81
CA GLY A 17 10.21 9.19 -17.77
C GLY A 17 9.85 7.75 -18.18
N ASN A 18 9.42 7.51 -19.40
CA ASN A 18 8.85 6.22 -19.81
C ASN A 18 9.83 5.29 -20.54
N ASN A 19 11.01 5.77 -20.91
CA ASN A 19 12.00 4.99 -21.63
C ASN A 19 13.42 5.29 -21.16
N ALA A 20 14.29 4.30 -21.26
CA ALA A 20 15.68 4.43 -20.82
C ALA A 20 16.44 5.52 -21.59
N GLU A 21 16.15 5.71 -22.87
CA GLU A 21 16.81 6.68 -23.75
C GLU A 21 16.47 8.13 -23.38
N THR A 22 15.35 8.36 -22.71
CA THR A 22 14.86 9.70 -22.39
C THR A 22 15.02 10.08 -20.91
N ILE A 23 15.18 9.08 -20.03
CA ILE A 23 15.42 9.34 -18.59
C ILE A 23 16.81 9.94 -18.37
N VAL A 24 16.84 11.07 -17.68
CA VAL A 24 18.08 11.72 -17.21
C VAL A 24 18.11 11.66 -15.68
N SER A 25 19.20 11.13 -15.13
CA SER A 25 19.42 10.95 -13.70
C SER A 25 20.72 11.64 -13.26
N ASN A 26 20.69 12.21 -12.07
CA ASN A 26 21.87 12.69 -11.35
C ASN A 26 22.24 11.77 -10.16
N GLY A 27 21.58 10.62 -10.03
CA GLY A 27 21.85 9.62 -8.99
C GLY A 27 23.04 8.73 -9.33
N PRO A 28 23.34 7.74 -8.43
CA PRO A 28 24.49 6.85 -8.55
C PRO A 28 24.39 5.88 -9.73
N TYR A 29 23.21 5.69 -10.31
CA TYR A 29 22.99 4.80 -11.44
C TYR A 29 22.23 5.49 -12.58
N LYS A 30 22.48 5.04 -13.81
CA LYS A 30 21.73 5.38 -15.02
C LYS A 30 20.94 4.15 -15.47
N LEU A 31 19.70 4.37 -15.93
CA LEU A 31 18.92 3.34 -16.55
C LEU A 31 19.50 3.06 -17.97
N LEU A 32 19.98 1.84 -18.17
CA LEU A 32 20.60 1.40 -19.43
C LEU A 32 19.55 0.88 -20.40
N SER A 33 18.62 0.06 -19.90
CA SER A 33 17.49 -0.46 -20.69
C SER A 33 16.29 -0.74 -19.79
N TRP A 34 15.10 -0.66 -20.38
CA TRP A 34 13.84 -0.97 -19.74
C TRP A 34 12.96 -1.80 -20.69
N GLN A 35 12.83 -3.07 -20.38
CA GLN A 35 11.82 -3.92 -20.98
C GLN A 35 10.57 -3.88 -20.11
N HIS A 36 9.54 -3.15 -20.52
CA HIS A 36 8.29 -3.05 -19.78
C HIS A 36 7.70 -4.44 -19.49
N ASN A 37 7.28 -4.67 -18.24
CA ASN A 37 6.84 -5.97 -17.70
C ASN A 37 7.89 -7.10 -17.73
N GLY A 38 9.15 -6.79 -18.00
CA GLY A 38 10.26 -7.74 -18.04
C GLY A 38 11.34 -7.40 -17.05
N GLU A 39 12.21 -6.45 -17.38
CA GLU A 39 13.33 -6.09 -16.52
C GLU A 39 13.80 -4.64 -16.71
N LEU A 40 14.48 -4.11 -15.68
CA LEU A 40 15.27 -2.88 -15.78
C LEU A 40 16.75 -3.21 -15.59
N ASN A 41 17.59 -2.65 -16.43
CA ASN A 41 19.03 -2.75 -16.30
C ASN A 41 19.64 -1.40 -16.02
N PHE A 42 20.50 -1.33 -15.01
CA PHE A 42 21.18 -0.12 -14.57
C PHE A 42 22.69 -0.28 -14.66
N VAL A 43 23.35 0.83 -14.93
CA VAL A 43 24.81 0.95 -14.91
C VAL A 43 25.24 2.09 -14.02
N LYS A 44 26.36 1.95 -13.34
CA LYS A 44 26.97 3.01 -12.52
C LYS A 44 27.06 4.31 -13.32
N ASN A 45 26.70 5.42 -12.69
CA ASN A 45 26.81 6.76 -13.24
C ASN A 45 28.18 7.38 -12.86
N GLU A 46 29.12 7.34 -13.77
CA GLU A 46 30.47 7.91 -13.54
C GLU A 46 30.44 9.44 -13.33
N ASN A 47 29.35 10.11 -13.64
CA ASN A 47 29.16 11.55 -13.37
C ASN A 47 28.43 11.84 -12.06
N TYR A 48 28.15 10.82 -11.26
CA TYR A 48 27.59 11.01 -9.92
C TYR A 48 28.62 11.71 -9.03
N TRP A 49 28.17 12.65 -8.19
CA TRP A 49 29.09 13.44 -7.36
C TRP A 49 29.97 12.61 -6.43
N ASP A 50 29.50 11.43 -6.03
CA ASP A 50 30.17 10.49 -5.14
C ASP A 50 30.36 9.12 -5.84
N ALA A 51 30.76 9.15 -7.09
CA ALA A 51 30.87 7.95 -7.91
C ALA A 51 31.92 6.97 -7.36
N ASP A 52 32.97 7.45 -6.70
CA ASP A 52 34.06 6.60 -6.18
C ASP A 52 33.57 5.67 -5.06
N GLU A 53 32.54 6.05 -4.30
CA GLU A 53 31.91 5.25 -3.25
C GLU A 53 30.93 4.20 -3.79
N VAL A 54 30.55 4.28 -5.08
CA VAL A 54 29.63 3.34 -5.70
C VAL A 54 30.36 2.08 -6.14
N VAL A 55 30.23 1.02 -5.36
CA VAL A 55 30.94 -0.27 -5.56
C VAL A 55 30.30 -1.11 -6.67
N THR A 56 28.99 -1.24 -6.65
CA THR A 56 28.23 -2.07 -7.62
C THR A 56 28.20 -1.38 -8.99
N LYS A 57 28.69 -2.04 -10.02
CA LYS A 57 28.81 -1.46 -11.36
C LYS A 57 27.53 -1.56 -12.17
N THR A 58 26.80 -2.65 -12.02
CA THR A 58 25.57 -2.94 -12.76
C THR A 58 24.52 -3.54 -11.83
N MET A 59 23.23 -3.28 -12.11
CA MET A 59 22.11 -3.93 -11.45
C MET A 59 21.10 -4.37 -12.51
N ASN A 60 20.56 -5.57 -12.34
CA ASN A 60 19.43 -6.07 -13.10
C ASN A 60 18.23 -6.26 -12.17
N TRP A 61 17.08 -5.72 -12.53
CA TRP A 61 15.84 -5.81 -11.75
C TRP A 61 14.77 -6.54 -12.58
N PRO A 62 14.65 -7.87 -12.46
CA PRO A 62 13.54 -8.61 -13.03
C PRO A 62 12.21 -8.16 -12.41
N ILE A 63 11.20 -7.92 -13.25
CA ILE A 63 9.87 -7.49 -12.81
C ILE A 63 8.97 -8.73 -12.76
N SER A 64 8.41 -9.00 -11.56
CA SER A 64 7.39 -10.04 -11.35
C SER A 64 6.42 -9.62 -10.25
N GLU A 65 5.12 -9.74 -10.49
CA GLU A 65 4.09 -9.52 -9.47
C GLU A 65 3.97 -10.72 -8.51
N SER A 66 4.39 -11.92 -8.92
CA SER A 66 4.35 -13.13 -8.09
C SER A 66 5.51 -13.15 -7.09
N GLN A 67 5.16 -13.12 -5.79
CA GLN A 67 6.14 -13.24 -4.70
C GLN A 67 6.85 -14.61 -4.74
N SER A 68 6.12 -15.68 -5.03
CA SER A 68 6.67 -17.04 -5.12
C SER A 68 7.67 -17.17 -6.29
N THR A 69 7.39 -16.53 -7.44
CA THR A 69 8.33 -16.48 -8.56
C THR A 69 9.62 -15.74 -8.18
N ARG A 70 9.50 -14.58 -7.52
CA ARG A 70 10.68 -13.81 -7.05
C ARG A 70 11.53 -14.62 -6.07
N LEU A 71 10.88 -15.35 -5.14
CA LEU A 71 11.61 -16.20 -4.20
C LEU A 71 12.37 -17.31 -4.93
N THR A 72 11.76 -17.93 -5.95
CA THR A 72 12.42 -18.95 -6.77
C THR A 72 13.68 -18.42 -7.46
N LEU A 73 13.66 -17.18 -7.98
CA LEU A 73 14.83 -16.55 -8.57
C LEU A 73 15.96 -16.36 -7.56
N VAL A 74 15.64 -15.95 -6.32
CA VAL A 74 16.65 -15.80 -5.26
C VAL A 74 17.22 -17.15 -4.82
N GLU A 75 16.39 -18.15 -4.60
CA GLU A 75 16.83 -19.49 -4.18
C GLU A 75 17.59 -20.22 -5.32
N GLY A 76 17.25 -19.94 -6.56
CA GLY A 76 17.98 -20.44 -7.75
C GLY A 76 19.31 -19.73 -8.02
N GLY A 77 19.61 -18.64 -7.31
CA GLY A 77 20.82 -17.83 -7.53
C GLY A 77 20.75 -16.94 -8.78
N GLU A 78 19.56 -16.74 -9.35
CA GLU A 78 19.30 -15.83 -10.47
C GLU A 78 19.08 -14.39 -10.01
N ALA A 79 18.77 -14.18 -8.73
CA ALA A 79 18.69 -12.88 -8.09
C ALA A 79 19.37 -12.91 -6.71
N ASP A 80 20.01 -11.81 -6.32
CA ASP A 80 20.73 -11.69 -5.05
C ASP A 80 19.79 -11.35 -3.89
N MET A 81 18.67 -10.68 -4.17
CA MET A 81 17.72 -10.26 -3.14
C MET A 81 16.29 -10.05 -3.71
N MET A 82 15.33 -10.10 -2.82
CA MET A 82 13.96 -9.68 -3.11
C MET A 82 13.38 -8.92 -1.92
N VAL A 83 12.34 -8.13 -2.17
CA VAL A 83 11.52 -7.52 -1.12
C VAL A 83 10.21 -8.30 -0.95
N GLU A 84 9.69 -8.33 0.27
CA GLU A 84 8.40 -8.95 0.62
C GLU A 84 8.27 -10.40 0.15
N PRO A 85 9.04 -11.34 0.74
CA PRO A 85 8.90 -12.76 0.43
C PRO A 85 7.51 -13.28 0.83
N PRO A 86 7.04 -14.39 0.20
CA PRO A 86 5.75 -15.00 0.57
C PRO A 86 5.64 -15.26 2.05
N VAL A 87 4.50 -14.93 2.65
CA VAL A 87 4.29 -15.08 4.09
C VAL A 87 4.48 -16.51 4.57
N ALA A 88 4.14 -17.49 3.74
CA ALA A 88 4.32 -18.91 4.05
C ALA A 88 5.80 -19.29 4.24
N ASP A 89 6.72 -18.59 3.58
CA ASP A 89 8.16 -18.86 3.61
C ASP A 89 8.92 -18.03 4.64
N GLN A 90 8.32 -16.97 5.19
CA GLN A 90 9.01 -16.02 6.07
C GLN A 90 9.67 -16.69 7.28
N GLN A 91 8.96 -17.60 7.96
CA GLN A 91 9.53 -18.33 9.11
C GLN A 91 10.76 -19.15 8.70
N ARG A 92 10.68 -19.89 7.60
CA ARG A 92 11.80 -20.67 7.09
C ARG A 92 13.00 -19.80 6.71
N LEU A 93 12.75 -18.66 6.09
CA LEU A 93 13.80 -17.71 5.72
C LEU A 93 14.41 -17.03 6.94
N GLU A 94 13.62 -16.73 7.97
CA GLU A 94 14.12 -16.18 9.24
C GLU A 94 15.00 -17.19 9.97
N GLU A 95 14.56 -18.44 10.10
CA GLU A 95 15.34 -19.54 10.70
C GLU A 95 16.65 -19.82 9.94
N ALA A 96 16.66 -19.59 8.62
CA ALA A 96 17.86 -19.69 7.78
C ALA A 96 18.77 -18.44 7.83
N GLY A 97 18.39 -17.38 8.53
CA GLY A 97 19.11 -16.11 8.58
C GLY A 97 19.11 -15.32 7.26
N LEU A 98 18.14 -15.61 6.38
CA LEU A 98 18.01 -14.98 5.07
C LEU A 98 16.95 -13.85 5.05
N LEU A 99 16.09 -13.77 6.07
CA LEU A 99 15.11 -12.71 6.20
C LEU A 99 15.63 -11.57 7.07
N HIS A 100 15.69 -10.37 6.50
CA HIS A 100 16.05 -9.16 7.22
C HIS A 100 14.82 -8.26 7.35
N ILE A 101 14.42 -7.96 8.59
CA ILE A 101 13.28 -7.08 8.90
C ILE A 101 13.84 -5.75 9.36
N GLY A 102 13.43 -4.67 8.71
CA GLY A 102 13.77 -3.29 9.06
C GLY A 102 12.54 -2.42 9.28
N PRO A 103 12.62 -1.38 10.12
CA PRO A 103 11.53 -0.44 10.32
C PRO A 103 11.26 0.36 9.04
N MET A 104 9.99 0.63 8.77
CA MET A 104 9.54 1.45 7.65
C MET A 104 8.38 2.33 8.09
N LEU A 105 8.45 3.62 7.82
CA LEU A 105 7.35 4.55 8.05
C LEU A 105 6.31 4.35 6.93
N GLY A 106 5.38 3.45 7.16
CA GLY A 106 4.36 3.10 6.18
C GLY A 106 3.09 2.56 6.83
N ASN A 107 1.98 2.71 6.12
CA ASN A 107 0.69 2.17 6.53
C ASN A 107 0.03 1.45 5.35
N TYR A 108 -0.55 0.28 5.61
CA TYR A 108 -1.39 -0.47 4.68
C TYR A 108 -2.83 -0.37 5.16
N TYR A 109 -3.74 0.03 4.27
CA TYR A 109 -5.12 0.32 4.64
C TYR A 109 -6.10 0.02 3.50
N TYR A 110 -7.39 0.08 3.80
CA TYR A 110 -8.45 0.05 2.81
C TYR A 110 -9.17 1.39 2.77
N LEU A 111 -9.40 1.88 1.56
CA LEU A 111 -10.17 3.08 1.27
C LEU A 111 -11.63 2.72 1.07
N PHE A 112 -12.52 3.48 1.69
CA PHE A 112 -13.91 3.56 1.29
C PHE A 112 -14.08 4.74 0.33
N ASN A 113 -14.72 4.51 -0.81
CA ASN A 113 -15.16 5.60 -1.67
C ASN A 113 -16.40 6.24 -1.05
N VAL A 114 -16.24 7.46 -0.51
CA VAL A 114 -17.32 8.13 0.21
C VAL A 114 -18.48 8.60 -0.69
N LYS A 115 -18.33 8.50 -2.02
CA LYS A 115 -19.39 8.77 -3.02
C LYS A 115 -20.12 7.51 -3.48
N ALA A 116 -19.68 6.31 -3.06
CA ALA A 116 -20.27 5.04 -3.47
C ALA A 116 -21.09 4.42 -2.35
N GLU A 117 -22.33 4.01 -2.64
CA GLU A 117 -23.16 3.26 -1.69
C GLU A 117 -22.54 1.88 -1.36
N PRO A 118 -22.64 1.45 -0.09
CA PRO A 118 -23.31 2.07 1.05
C PRO A 118 -22.37 3.03 1.84
N PHE A 119 -21.20 3.34 1.34
CA PHE A 119 -20.13 4.08 2.05
C PHE A 119 -20.28 5.61 1.98
N THR A 120 -21.36 6.14 1.42
CA THR A 120 -21.77 7.54 1.56
C THR A 120 -22.08 7.84 3.03
N ASN A 121 -22.64 6.88 3.78
CA ASN A 121 -22.93 7.01 5.20
C ASN A 121 -21.65 6.77 6.05
N PRO A 122 -21.21 7.74 6.89
CA PRO A 122 -20.03 7.60 7.74
C PRO A 122 -20.16 6.49 8.80
N ASP A 123 -21.37 6.24 9.32
CA ASP A 123 -21.58 5.19 10.33
C ASP A 123 -21.43 3.79 9.73
N VAL A 124 -21.79 3.61 8.47
CA VAL A 124 -21.51 2.37 7.72
C VAL A 124 -20.00 2.17 7.58
N ARG A 125 -19.25 3.19 7.15
CA ARG A 125 -17.78 3.10 7.06
C ARG A 125 -17.14 2.75 8.40
N LYS A 126 -17.62 3.38 9.48
CA LYS A 126 -17.17 3.11 10.84
C LYS A 126 -17.45 1.66 11.24
N ALA A 127 -18.69 1.18 11.04
CA ALA A 127 -19.09 -0.18 11.35
C ALA A 127 -18.24 -1.23 10.61
N PHE A 128 -18.01 -1.05 9.31
CA PHE A 128 -17.17 -1.94 8.51
C PHE A 128 -15.72 -1.98 8.98
N SER A 129 -15.20 -0.88 9.51
CA SER A 129 -13.87 -0.81 10.09
C SER A 129 -13.79 -1.46 11.48
N MET A 130 -14.84 -1.30 12.32
CA MET A 130 -14.87 -1.78 13.71
C MET A 130 -14.92 -3.31 13.86
N VAL A 131 -15.34 -4.05 12.84
CA VAL A 131 -15.40 -5.51 12.88
C VAL A 131 -14.10 -6.19 12.44
N ILE A 132 -13.13 -5.43 11.94
CA ILE A 132 -11.84 -5.97 11.46
C ILE A 132 -10.92 -6.23 12.63
N ASN A 133 -10.64 -7.52 12.89
CA ASN A 133 -9.61 -7.92 13.84
C ASN A 133 -8.21 -7.78 13.21
N ARG A 134 -7.60 -6.62 13.42
CA ARG A 134 -6.30 -6.24 12.85
C ARG A 134 -5.19 -7.13 13.37
N LYS A 135 -5.23 -7.46 14.64
CA LYS A 135 -4.23 -8.32 15.30
C LYS A 135 -4.19 -9.72 14.66
N GLU A 136 -5.35 -10.31 14.38
CA GLU A 136 -5.41 -11.62 13.72
C GLU A 136 -4.89 -11.56 12.27
N ILE A 137 -5.19 -10.49 11.53
CA ILE A 137 -4.66 -10.29 10.18
C ILE A 137 -3.14 -10.18 10.22
N VAL A 138 -2.60 -9.34 11.11
CA VAL A 138 -1.15 -9.16 11.24
C VAL A 138 -0.47 -10.46 11.64
N LYS A 139 -0.98 -11.15 12.66
CA LYS A 139 -0.37 -12.35 13.22
C LYS A 139 -0.40 -13.54 12.25
N ASN A 140 -1.52 -13.75 11.54
CA ASN A 140 -1.76 -14.99 10.81
C ASN A 140 -1.60 -14.84 9.29
N ILE A 141 -1.78 -13.62 8.74
CA ILE A 141 -1.78 -13.38 7.30
C ILE A 141 -0.55 -12.58 6.86
N VAL A 142 -0.28 -11.45 7.50
CA VAL A 142 0.76 -10.52 7.03
C VAL A 142 2.14 -10.86 7.57
N LYS A 143 2.26 -11.14 8.87
CA LYS A 143 3.52 -11.48 9.56
C LYS A 143 4.66 -10.47 9.31
N GLY A 144 5.92 -10.92 9.36
CA GLY A 144 7.09 -10.15 8.93
C GLY A 144 7.33 -8.85 9.72
N GLY A 145 7.09 -8.86 11.05
CA GLY A 145 7.36 -7.71 11.92
C GLY A 145 6.40 -6.52 11.75
N LYS A 146 5.29 -6.70 11.01
CA LYS A 146 4.26 -5.66 10.87
C LYS A 146 3.37 -5.63 12.11
N GLU A 147 2.82 -4.45 12.39
CA GLU A 147 1.99 -4.19 13.57
C GLU A 147 0.58 -3.76 13.16
N GLU A 148 -0.39 -3.96 14.07
CA GLU A 148 -1.74 -3.49 13.88
C GLU A 148 -1.83 -1.96 13.99
N ALA A 149 -2.55 -1.33 13.05
CA ALA A 149 -2.74 0.11 13.02
C ALA A 149 -4.19 0.49 13.38
N TYR A 150 -4.36 1.33 14.38
CA TYR A 150 -5.65 1.90 14.80
C TYR A 150 -5.80 3.36 14.40
N ALA A 151 -4.80 3.91 13.72
CA ALA A 151 -4.82 5.22 13.11
C ALA A 151 -3.97 5.24 11.84
N PHE A 152 -4.04 6.35 11.10
CA PHE A 152 -3.44 6.43 9.78
C PHE A 152 -1.94 6.78 9.83
N VAL A 153 -1.53 7.70 10.69
CA VAL A 153 -0.11 8.01 10.89
C VAL A 153 0.56 6.86 11.66
N PRO A 154 1.67 6.28 11.16
CA PRO A 154 2.38 5.21 11.86
C PRO A 154 3.17 5.75 13.06
N TYR A 155 3.59 4.84 13.95
CA TYR A 155 4.58 5.15 14.97
C TYR A 155 5.95 5.51 14.36
N GLY A 156 6.75 6.28 15.10
CA GLY A 156 8.08 6.72 14.69
C GLY A 156 8.11 8.07 14.00
N MET A 157 6.96 8.76 13.90
CA MET A 157 6.90 10.14 13.46
C MET A 157 6.80 11.08 14.65
N LEU A 158 7.66 12.11 14.68
CA LEU A 158 7.75 13.00 15.82
C LEU A 158 6.72 14.14 15.74
N GLU A 159 6.29 14.59 16.92
CA GLU A 159 5.56 15.84 17.11
C GLU A 159 6.44 17.05 16.79
N SER A 160 5.82 18.22 16.67
CA SER A 160 6.51 19.50 16.41
C SER A 160 7.59 19.86 17.45
N ASN A 161 7.56 19.25 18.62
CA ASN A 161 8.59 19.42 19.66
C ASN A 161 9.87 18.61 19.38
N GLY A 162 9.85 17.72 18.38
CA GLY A 162 10.99 16.92 17.96
C GLY A 162 11.39 15.76 18.88
N THR A 163 10.57 15.43 19.88
CA THR A 163 10.85 14.38 20.88
C THR A 163 9.74 13.38 21.05
N ASP A 164 8.50 13.83 21.07
CA ASP A 164 7.35 12.98 21.36
C ASP A 164 6.84 12.34 20.07
N ASP A 165 6.38 11.09 20.15
CA ASP A 165 5.77 10.39 19.02
C ASP A 165 4.35 10.92 18.80
N PHE A 166 4.03 11.29 17.55
CA PHE A 166 2.73 11.81 17.15
C PHE A 166 1.59 10.82 17.45
N ARG A 167 1.86 9.52 17.34
CA ARG A 167 0.86 8.48 17.61
C ARG A 167 0.61 8.27 19.10
N GLU A 168 1.64 8.42 19.95
CA GLU A 168 1.48 8.32 21.40
C GLU A 168 0.70 9.51 21.97
N ALA A 169 0.89 10.71 21.40
CA ALA A 169 0.16 11.91 21.76
C ALA A 169 -1.32 11.89 21.29
N GLY A 170 -1.61 11.11 20.23
CA GLY A 170 -2.93 11.04 19.60
C GLY A 170 -3.85 9.97 20.17
N SER A 171 -5.15 10.09 19.90
CA SER A 171 -6.16 9.07 20.19
C SER A 171 -6.27 8.05 19.06
N TYR A 172 -6.68 6.82 19.37
CA TYR A 172 -7.06 5.85 18.35
C TYR A 172 -8.31 6.34 17.59
N LEU A 173 -8.28 6.27 16.27
CA LEU A 173 -9.41 6.64 15.42
C LEU A 173 -10.43 5.52 15.28
N VAL A 174 -9.97 4.28 15.40
CA VAL A 174 -10.80 3.08 15.25
C VAL A 174 -10.50 2.13 16.40
N TYR A 175 -11.55 1.53 16.94
CA TYR A 175 -11.47 0.43 17.89
C TYR A 175 -12.36 -0.73 17.42
N GLU A 176 -12.10 -1.91 17.91
CA GLU A 176 -12.85 -3.11 17.54
C GLU A 176 -14.04 -3.30 18.48
N ASP A 177 -15.25 -3.24 17.93
CA ASP A 177 -16.49 -3.51 18.65
C ASP A 177 -17.56 -4.03 17.67
N VAL A 178 -17.74 -5.35 17.67
CA VAL A 178 -18.65 -6.02 16.73
C VAL A 178 -20.11 -5.70 17.04
N GLU A 179 -20.49 -5.57 18.30
CA GLU A 179 -21.88 -5.34 18.68
C GLU A 179 -22.28 -3.89 18.36
N GLN A 180 -21.44 -2.92 18.68
CA GLN A 180 -21.68 -1.54 18.28
C GLN A 180 -21.70 -1.39 16.76
N ALA A 181 -20.85 -2.11 16.03
CA ALA A 181 -20.86 -2.09 14.56
C ALA A 181 -22.19 -2.56 13.98
N LYS A 182 -22.79 -3.62 14.54
CA LYS A 182 -24.11 -4.12 14.13
C LYS A 182 -25.22 -3.10 14.42
N GLU A 183 -25.14 -2.40 15.54
CA GLU A 183 -26.10 -1.33 15.88
C GLU A 183 -26.02 -0.20 14.86
N LEU A 184 -24.81 0.26 14.51
CA LEU A 184 -24.59 1.29 13.49
C LEU A 184 -25.16 0.90 12.11
N ILE A 185 -24.99 -0.36 11.70
CA ILE A 185 -25.57 -0.87 10.43
C ILE A 185 -27.11 -0.84 10.46
N LYS A 186 -27.69 -1.22 11.60
CA LYS A 186 -29.14 -1.19 11.78
C LYS A 186 -29.68 0.25 11.83
N GLU A 187 -29.01 1.16 12.52
CA GLU A 187 -29.35 2.59 12.56
C GLU A 187 -29.23 3.26 11.19
N ALA A 188 -28.29 2.78 10.35
CA ALA A 188 -28.14 3.18 8.96
C ALA A 188 -29.29 2.66 8.04
N GLY A 189 -30.21 1.84 8.57
CA GLY A 189 -31.39 1.34 7.86
C GLY A 189 -31.18 0.00 7.17
N TYR A 190 -30.11 -0.73 7.47
CA TYR A 190 -29.85 -2.06 6.91
C TYR A 190 -30.24 -3.16 7.90
N ASP A 191 -31.11 -4.06 7.46
CA ASP A 191 -31.61 -5.21 8.20
C ASP A 191 -31.94 -6.39 7.27
N GLU A 192 -32.60 -7.43 7.78
CA GLU A 192 -33.01 -8.59 6.97
C GLU A 192 -33.99 -8.24 5.83
N ASN A 193 -34.80 -7.19 5.99
CA ASN A 193 -35.75 -6.73 4.97
C ASN A 193 -35.12 -5.73 4.00
N HIS A 194 -34.06 -5.04 4.43
CA HIS A 194 -33.30 -4.06 3.65
C HIS A 194 -31.83 -4.39 3.75
N PRO A 195 -31.36 -5.44 3.05
CA PRO A 195 -29.95 -5.89 3.16
C PRO A 195 -29.00 -4.86 2.53
N LEU A 196 -27.76 -4.90 3.01
CA LEU A 196 -26.64 -4.18 2.40
C LEU A 196 -26.56 -4.50 0.90
N PRO A 197 -26.31 -3.52 0.04
CA PRO A 197 -26.04 -3.79 -1.37
C PRO A 197 -24.75 -4.62 -1.52
N PRO A 198 -24.60 -5.33 -2.66
CA PRO A 198 -23.33 -6.02 -2.94
C PRO A 198 -22.14 -5.05 -2.91
N ILE A 199 -21.06 -5.47 -2.26
CA ILE A 199 -19.84 -4.69 -2.06
C ILE A 199 -18.71 -5.32 -2.84
N THR A 200 -17.93 -4.50 -3.53
CA THR A 200 -16.72 -4.97 -4.24
C THR A 200 -15.47 -4.41 -3.57
N ILE A 201 -14.53 -5.30 -3.22
CA ILE A 201 -13.18 -4.95 -2.78
C ILE A 201 -12.25 -5.05 -3.98
N LEU A 202 -11.65 -3.93 -4.37
CA LEU A 202 -10.68 -3.81 -5.45
C LEU A 202 -9.25 -3.91 -4.89
N TYR A 203 -8.41 -4.78 -5.49
CA TYR A 203 -6.99 -4.89 -5.14
C TYR A 203 -6.16 -5.27 -6.35
N ASN A 204 -4.86 -4.91 -6.35
CA ASN A 204 -3.93 -5.32 -7.39
C ASN A 204 -3.31 -6.69 -7.08
N THR A 205 -2.83 -7.34 -8.13
CA THR A 205 -2.27 -8.70 -8.07
C THR A 205 -1.13 -8.80 -7.05
N SER A 206 -1.38 -9.60 -6.01
CA SER A 206 -0.42 -10.00 -4.98
C SER A 206 -1.06 -11.08 -4.12
N GLU A 207 -0.30 -12.08 -3.74
CA GLU A 207 -0.74 -13.17 -2.85
C GLU A 207 -1.17 -12.62 -1.48
N MET A 208 -0.40 -11.68 -0.92
CA MET A 208 -0.73 -11.02 0.35
C MET A 208 -2.00 -10.17 0.25
N HIS A 209 -2.16 -9.37 -0.81
CA HIS A 209 -3.37 -8.55 -0.98
C HIS A 209 -4.62 -9.40 -1.09
N LYS A 210 -4.54 -10.52 -1.82
CA LYS A 210 -5.63 -11.48 -1.92
C LYS A 210 -6.00 -12.06 -0.56
N ALA A 211 -5.02 -12.55 0.20
CA ALA A 211 -5.27 -13.16 1.50
C ALA A 211 -5.90 -12.18 2.52
N ILE A 212 -5.47 -10.92 2.53
CA ILE A 212 -6.08 -9.88 3.37
C ILE A 212 -7.52 -9.60 2.90
N ALA A 213 -7.75 -9.46 1.61
CA ALA A 213 -9.08 -9.18 1.06
C ALA A 213 -10.07 -10.34 1.37
N GLU A 214 -9.63 -11.60 1.28
CA GLU A 214 -10.41 -12.79 1.65
C GLU A 214 -10.76 -12.79 3.15
N ALA A 215 -9.82 -12.40 4.02
CA ALA A 215 -10.09 -12.29 5.47
C ALA A 215 -11.11 -11.18 5.79
N ILE A 216 -11.01 -10.05 5.12
CA ILE A 216 -11.97 -8.93 5.25
C ILE A 216 -13.35 -9.37 4.74
N GLN A 217 -13.42 -9.99 3.56
CA GLN A 217 -14.65 -10.54 2.99
C GLN A 217 -15.35 -11.48 3.97
N ALA A 218 -14.62 -12.45 4.52
CA ALA A 218 -15.16 -13.41 5.49
C ALA A 218 -15.65 -12.72 6.77
N THR A 219 -14.92 -11.71 7.25
CA THR A 219 -15.28 -10.95 8.45
C THR A 219 -16.57 -10.16 8.23
N TRP A 220 -16.69 -9.43 7.13
CA TRP A 220 -17.89 -8.65 6.81
C TRP A 220 -19.11 -9.52 6.53
N HIS A 221 -18.91 -10.66 5.85
CA HIS A 221 -19.98 -11.64 5.69
C HIS A 221 -20.46 -12.19 7.04
N LYS A 222 -19.53 -12.57 7.92
CA LYS A 222 -19.87 -13.09 9.26
C LYS A 222 -20.58 -12.06 10.14
N ALA A 223 -20.15 -10.79 10.11
CA ALA A 223 -20.68 -9.75 10.98
C ALA A 223 -22.04 -9.21 10.50
N PHE A 224 -22.23 -9.04 9.19
CA PHE A 224 -23.35 -8.31 8.60
C PHE A 224 -24.14 -9.10 7.56
N GLY A 225 -23.74 -10.32 7.21
CA GLY A 225 -24.34 -11.05 6.08
C GLY A 225 -24.05 -10.42 4.71
N ALA A 226 -23.07 -9.50 4.62
CA ALA A 226 -22.78 -8.76 3.41
C ALA A 226 -22.34 -9.66 2.25
N ASP A 227 -22.90 -9.43 1.03
CA ASP A 227 -22.40 -10.01 -0.24
C ASP A 227 -21.16 -9.22 -0.68
N VAL A 228 -19.98 -9.75 -0.37
CA VAL A 228 -18.70 -9.10 -0.69
C VAL A 228 -18.01 -9.84 -1.83
N ARG A 229 -17.66 -9.12 -2.88
CA ARG A 229 -16.98 -9.62 -4.08
C ARG A 229 -15.55 -9.10 -4.13
N LEU A 230 -14.63 -9.95 -4.56
CA LEU A 230 -13.23 -9.61 -4.70
C LEU A 230 -12.90 -9.37 -6.18
N GLN A 231 -12.29 -8.22 -6.48
CA GLN A 231 -11.88 -7.85 -7.83
C GLN A 231 -10.37 -7.63 -7.88
N ASN A 232 -9.68 -8.56 -8.52
CA ASN A 232 -8.24 -8.44 -8.79
C ASN A 232 -8.01 -7.70 -10.11
N GLN A 233 -7.00 -6.83 -10.15
CA GLN A 233 -6.55 -6.15 -11.35
C GLN A 233 -5.02 -6.13 -11.41
N GLU A 234 -4.48 -6.02 -12.62
CA GLU A 234 -3.07 -5.69 -12.85
C GLU A 234 -2.77 -4.31 -12.24
N THR A 235 -1.56 -4.11 -11.72
CA THR A 235 -1.21 -2.95 -10.90
C THR A 235 -1.50 -1.61 -11.57
N LYS A 236 -1.15 -1.43 -12.85
CA LYS A 236 -1.37 -0.18 -13.56
C LYS A 236 -2.87 0.13 -13.77
N VAL A 237 -3.65 -0.89 -14.10
CA VAL A 237 -5.12 -0.75 -14.26
C VAL A 237 -5.78 -0.46 -12.92
N PHE A 238 -5.33 -1.14 -11.87
CA PHE A 238 -5.79 -0.91 -10.51
C PHE A 238 -5.56 0.54 -10.06
N LEU A 239 -4.35 1.08 -10.23
CA LEU A 239 -4.01 2.45 -9.85
C LEU A 239 -4.88 3.46 -10.58
N ALA A 240 -5.02 3.33 -11.90
CA ALA A 240 -5.86 4.21 -12.71
C ALA A 240 -7.36 4.17 -12.30
N ASN A 241 -7.87 2.99 -11.95
CA ASN A 241 -9.26 2.87 -11.49
C ASN A 241 -9.46 3.42 -10.07
N ARG A 242 -8.47 3.26 -9.18
CA ARG A 242 -8.51 3.83 -7.84
C ARG A 242 -8.48 5.36 -7.87
N GLU A 243 -7.54 5.94 -8.61
CA GLU A 243 -7.43 7.39 -8.83
C GLU A 243 -8.71 7.98 -9.46
N ALA A 244 -9.31 7.28 -10.41
CA ALA A 244 -10.58 7.68 -11.01
C ALA A 244 -11.82 7.44 -10.14
N GLY A 245 -11.69 6.96 -8.90
CA GLY A 245 -12.80 6.67 -7.99
C GLY A 245 -13.70 5.50 -8.44
N LYS A 246 -13.23 4.60 -9.31
CA LYS A 246 -14.00 3.47 -9.86
C LYS A 246 -13.95 2.24 -8.95
N TYR A 247 -14.33 2.40 -7.69
CA TYR A 247 -14.36 1.35 -6.69
C TYR A 247 -15.37 1.70 -5.58
N GLN A 248 -15.78 0.72 -4.78
CA GLN A 248 -16.49 0.92 -3.51
C GLN A 248 -15.52 0.84 -2.34
N VAL A 249 -14.69 -0.20 -2.32
CA VAL A 249 -13.59 -0.39 -1.37
C VAL A 249 -12.34 -0.74 -2.16
N ALA A 250 -11.22 -0.10 -1.88
CA ALA A 250 -9.94 -0.39 -2.52
C ALA A 250 -8.83 -0.54 -1.48
N ARG A 251 -7.92 -1.49 -1.71
CA ARG A 251 -6.71 -1.55 -0.92
C ARG A 251 -5.81 -0.34 -1.22
N ALA A 252 -5.08 0.13 -0.23
CA ALA A 252 -4.07 1.17 -0.42
C ALA A 252 -2.89 0.96 0.53
N SER A 253 -1.83 1.67 0.28
CA SER A 253 -0.69 1.78 1.18
C SER A 253 -0.02 3.12 0.96
N TRP A 254 0.56 3.67 2.00
CA TRP A 254 1.39 4.86 1.93
C TRP A 254 2.70 4.61 2.67
N VAL A 255 3.79 4.96 2.04
CA VAL A 255 5.12 4.97 2.64
C VAL A 255 5.58 6.42 2.63
N ALA A 256 6.11 6.88 3.76
CA ALA A 256 6.50 8.28 3.91
C ALA A 256 7.57 8.70 2.91
N ASP A 257 7.34 9.83 2.24
CA ASP A 257 8.35 10.51 1.42
C ASP A 257 9.34 11.31 2.31
N TYR A 258 8.88 11.70 3.52
CA TYR A 258 9.64 12.44 4.52
C TYR A 258 9.08 12.19 5.92
N GLY A 259 9.91 12.42 6.95
CA GLY A 259 9.60 12.05 8.35
C GLY A 259 8.76 13.11 9.09
N ASP A 260 7.59 13.46 8.57
CA ASP A 260 6.62 14.36 9.21
C ASP A 260 5.20 13.79 9.10
N PRO A 261 4.38 13.83 10.17
CA PRO A 261 3.00 13.37 10.16
C PRO A 261 2.14 13.95 9.04
N GLN A 262 2.42 15.17 8.59
CA GLN A 262 1.72 15.81 7.48
C GLN A 262 1.76 14.97 6.22
N ASN A 263 2.85 14.22 5.98
CA ASN A 263 2.96 13.36 4.80
C ASN A 263 1.87 12.27 4.72
N PHE A 264 1.34 11.86 5.86
CA PHE A 264 0.18 10.97 5.92
C PHE A 264 -1.14 11.73 5.89
N LEU A 265 -1.24 12.86 6.60
CA LEU A 265 -2.49 13.62 6.70
C LEU A 265 -2.87 14.25 5.35
N GLU A 266 -1.90 14.67 4.54
CA GLU A 266 -2.14 15.25 3.22
C GLU A 266 -2.77 14.26 2.22
N VAL A 267 -2.62 12.95 2.42
CA VAL A 267 -3.25 11.91 1.57
C VAL A 267 -4.77 12.07 1.47
N PHE A 268 -5.42 12.59 2.52
CA PHE A 268 -6.87 12.80 2.56
C PHE A 268 -7.29 14.26 2.45
N SER A 269 -6.35 15.21 2.48
CA SER A 269 -6.65 16.63 2.41
C SER A 269 -6.57 17.21 0.98
N ALA A 270 -5.97 16.50 0.04
CA ALA A 270 -5.91 16.90 -1.35
C ALA A 270 -7.31 16.88 -2.01
N GLU A 271 -7.58 17.81 -2.92
CA GLU A 271 -8.87 17.91 -3.63
C GLU A 271 -9.15 16.67 -4.49
N ASP A 272 -8.12 16.01 -4.98
CA ASP A 272 -8.15 14.82 -5.85
C ASP A 272 -7.79 13.53 -5.10
N ASN A 273 -7.99 13.49 -3.78
CA ASN A 273 -7.64 12.30 -3.00
C ASN A 273 -8.45 11.05 -3.41
N ASP A 274 -7.78 9.91 -3.35
CA ASP A 274 -8.35 8.62 -3.81
C ASP A 274 -9.66 8.23 -3.11
N SER A 275 -9.89 8.66 -1.85
CA SER A 275 -11.13 8.35 -1.10
C SER A 275 -12.33 9.16 -1.53
N GLN A 276 -12.14 10.17 -2.35
CA GLN A 276 -13.15 11.15 -2.78
C GLN A 276 -13.74 11.97 -1.60
N TYR A 277 -13.04 11.98 -0.45
CA TYR A 277 -13.45 12.73 0.73
C TYR A 277 -13.08 14.20 0.58
N HIS A 278 -14.03 15.07 0.92
CA HIS A 278 -13.79 16.51 1.02
C HIS A 278 -14.37 16.98 2.35
N SER A 279 -13.52 17.63 3.17
CA SER A 279 -13.97 18.34 4.37
C SER A 279 -14.48 19.72 3.95
N GLU A 280 -15.67 20.08 4.38
CA GLU A 280 -16.18 21.46 4.25
C GLU A 280 -15.46 22.40 5.21
#